data_027007ce6fac9ea81059e45fbf1fa80f
#
_entry.id   027007ce6fac9ea81059e45fbf1fa80f
#
_cell.length_a   1.000
_cell.length_b   1.000
_cell.length_c   1.000
_cell.angle_alpha   90.00
_cell.angle_beta   90.00
_cell.angle_gamma   90.00
#
_symmetry.space_group_name_H-M   'P 1'
#
loop_
_entity.id
_entity.type
_entity.pdbx_description
1 polymer ?
#
loop_
_entity_poly.entity_id
_entity_poly.type
_entity_poly.pdbx_seq_one_letter_code
_entity_poly.pdbx_strand_id
1 'polypeptide(L)'
;MSDFSPIAGRAPRLAVLIDADNVTARNASAILDEIASFGEPSVRRVYGDWSSSALTQWKEQARDLGLVMHQQSANTKGKNASDIGLVIDAMDILHAGKVDGFVLVSSDSDFTRLASRIREDGLQVIGIGEAKTPESLRKVCNRFVLIENIVSGSDTPTQPKSGRTSDVQAVKEPPLKAIPFILDAMKKIDPDQDDYSLGHLGQAITQLHPDFDPRTYGSSRLSDLLRKIERFEVFTQGSSVKVRDKA
;
A
#
# COMPACT_ATOMS: atom_id res chain seq x y z
N MET A 1 -5.89 -5.48 -11.13
CA MET A 1 -7.36 -5.30 -10.92
C MET A 1 -7.58 -5.53 -9.46
N SER A 2 -8.14 -4.54 -8.77
CA SER A 2 -8.29 -4.52 -7.31
C SER A 2 -9.26 -5.60 -6.84
N ASP A 3 -8.84 -6.37 -5.81
CA ASP A 3 -9.66 -7.39 -5.14
C ASP A 3 -10.81 -6.82 -4.27
N PHE A 4 -11.24 -5.61 -4.56
CA PHE A 4 -12.48 -5.11 -4.03
C PHE A 4 -13.61 -5.71 -4.87
N SER A 5 -14.33 -6.70 -4.33
CA SER A 5 -15.62 -7.10 -4.91
C SER A 5 -16.58 -5.91 -4.71
N PRO A 6 -16.81 -5.07 -5.73
CA PRO A 6 -17.70 -3.94 -5.58
C PRO A 6 -19.13 -4.47 -5.43
N ILE A 7 -19.89 -3.87 -4.53
CA ILE A 7 -21.34 -3.83 -4.69
C ILE A 7 -21.56 -3.35 -6.12
N ALA A 8 -22.19 -4.16 -6.96
CA ALA A 8 -22.20 -4.04 -8.41
C ALA A 8 -22.28 -2.57 -8.89
N GLY A 9 -21.18 -2.05 -9.45
CA GLY A 9 -21.13 -0.82 -10.23
C GLY A 9 -20.55 0.43 -9.57
N ARG A 10 -20.07 0.42 -8.31
CA ARG A 10 -19.40 1.60 -7.73
C ARG A 10 -17.99 1.27 -7.23
N ALA A 11 -17.10 2.29 -7.25
CA ALA A 11 -15.80 2.21 -6.59
C ALA A 11 -15.97 2.01 -5.07
N PRO A 12 -15.15 1.16 -4.41
CA PRO A 12 -15.20 0.98 -2.96
C PRO A 12 -14.86 2.28 -2.23
N ARG A 13 -15.63 2.61 -1.19
CA ARG A 13 -15.37 3.76 -0.33
C ARG A 13 -14.33 3.40 0.71
N LEU A 14 -13.29 4.20 0.80
CA LEU A 14 -12.15 3.97 1.68
C LEU A 14 -12.08 5.02 2.79
N ALA A 15 -11.78 4.55 4.01
CA ALA A 15 -11.34 5.40 5.10
C ALA A 15 -9.81 5.46 5.10
N VAL A 16 -9.26 6.63 4.81
CA VAL A 16 -7.82 6.90 4.80
C VAL A 16 -7.42 7.54 6.10
N LEU A 17 -6.56 6.86 6.87
CA LEU A 17 -6.07 7.27 8.17
C LEU A 17 -4.54 7.38 8.09
N ILE A 18 -4.02 8.60 8.20
CA ILE A 18 -2.61 8.93 8.03
C ILE A 18 -1.99 9.30 9.37
N ASP A 19 -0.95 8.61 9.74
CA ASP A 19 -0.11 8.91 10.90
C ASP A 19 0.98 9.91 10.50
N ALA A 20 0.80 11.19 10.87
CA ALA A 20 1.71 12.27 10.49
C ALA A 20 3.08 12.20 11.18
N ASP A 21 3.17 11.51 12.31
CA ASP A 21 4.42 11.36 13.05
C ASP A 21 5.36 10.35 12.35
N ASN A 22 4.78 9.39 11.61
CA ASN A 22 5.50 8.32 10.90
C ASN A 22 5.64 8.54 9.39
N VAL A 23 4.94 9.53 8.82
CA VAL A 23 4.92 9.76 7.36
C VAL A 23 5.30 11.20 7.03
N THR A 24 6.12 11.36 6.00
CA THR A 24 6.55 12.69 5.55
C THR A 24 5.46 13.37 4.73
N ALA A 25 5.09 14.62 5.07
CA ALA A 25 4.07 15.40 4.39
C ALA A 25 4.29 15.57 2.88
N ARG A 26 5.55 15.65 2.42
CA ARG A 26 5.89 15.76 0.98
C ARG A 26 5.37 14.59 0.13
N ASN A 27 5.13 13.43 0.73
CA ASN A 27 4.63 12.24 0.05
C ASN A 27 3.09 12.17 0.02
N ALA A 28 2.40 13.10 0.70
CA ALA A 28 0.93 13.03 0.90
C ALA A 28 0.15 13.00 -0.41
N SER A 29 0.49 13.86 -1.37
CA SER A 29 -0.19 13.88 -2.68
C SER A 29 -0.01 12.57 -3.42
N ALA A 30 1.23 12.07 -3.55
CA ALA A 30 1.51 10.82 -4.25
C ALA A 30 0.82 9.61 -3.58
N ILE A 31 0.75 9.60 -2.24
CA ILE A 31 0.03 8.58 -1.48
C ILE A 31 -1.47 8.63 -1.80
N LEU A 32 -2.09 9.80 -1.83
CA LEU A 32 -3.51 9.93 -2.17
C LEU A 32 -3.80 9.53 -3.62
N ASP A 33 -2.90 9.85 -4.55
CA ASP A 33 -3.01 9.43 -5.95
C ASP A 33 -2.94 7.89 -6.08
N GLU A 34 -2.05 7.24 -5.33
CA GLU A 34 -2.00 5.77 -5.27
C GLU A 34 -3.29 5.19 -4.69
N ILE A 35 -3.81 5.78 -3.59
CA ILE A 35 -5.05 5.34 -2.93
C ILE A 35 -6.25 5.43 -3.88
N ALA A 36 -6.33 6.46 -4.71
CA ALA A 36 -7.39 6.64 -5.68
C ALA A 36 -7.47 5.49 -6.71
N SER A 37 -6.37 4.76 -6.91
CA SER A 37 -6.34 3.55 -7.75
C SER A 37 -7.06 2.34 -7.11
N PHE A 38 -7.25 2.36 -5.78
CA PHE A 38 -7.92 1.29 -5.05
C PHE A 38 -9.40 1.55 -4.79
N GLY A 39 -9.81 2.83 -4.74
CA GLY A 39 -11.19 3.21 -4.48
C GLY A 39 -11.34 4.69 -4.19
N GLU A 40 -12.54 5.10 -3.77
CA GLU A 40 -12.85 6.47 -3.41
C GLU A 40 -12.43 6.77 -1.96
N PRO A 41 -11.49 7.68 -1.70
CA PRO A 41 -11.10 8.08 -0.36
C PRO A 41 -12.17 9.00 0.26
N SER A 42 -13.29 8.43 0.71
CA SER A 42 -14.46 9.15 1.22
C SER A 42 -14.25 9.71 2.63
N VAL A 43 -13.41 9.10 3.44
CA VAL A 43 -12.93 9.63 4.73
C VAL A 43 -11.42 9.84 4.60
N ARG A 44 -10.94 11.07 4.87
CA ARG A 44 -9.52 11.44 4.76
C ARG A 44 -9.10 12.17 6.02
N ARG A 45 -8.36 11.47 6.90
CA ARG A 45 -7.94 11.98 8.20
C ARG A 45 -6.44 11.85 8.39
N VAL A 46 -5.85 12.85 9.05
CA VAL A 46 -4.44 12.84 9.41
C VAL A 46 -4.31 13.15 10.90
N TYR A 47 -3.52 12.36 11.59
CA TYR A 47 -3.36 12.35 13.05
C TYR A 47 -1.96 12.80 13.42
N GLY A 48 -1.84 13.65 14.42
CA GLY A 48 -0.55 14.13 14.90
C GLY A 48 -0.68 15.20 15.98
N ASP A 49 0.44 15.55 16.63
CA ASP A 49 0.49 16.67 17.55
C ASP A 49 0.72 17.98 16.78
N TRP A 50 -0.37 18.65 16.42
CA TRP A 50 -0.33 19.90 15.66
C TRP A 50 0.26 21.09 16.42
N SER A 51 0.55 20.97 17.70
CA SER A 51 1.30 21.97 18.45
C SER A 51 2.79 21.94 18.11
N SER A 52 3.28 20.81 17.59
CA SER A 52 4.66 20.61 17.17
C SER A 52 4.99 21.38 15.89
N SER A 53 6.13 22.06 15.89
CA SER A 53 6.68 22.70 14.68
C SER A 53 7.15 21.68 13.63
N ALA A 54 7.42 20.43 14.04
CA ALA A 54 7.82 19.36 13.13
C ALA A 54 6.73 19.03 12.09
N LEU A 55 5.46 19.23 12.44
CA LEU A 55 4.32 18.95 11.57
C LEU A 55 3.81 20.17 10.78
N THR A 56 4.58 21.25 10.71
CA THR A 56 4.17 22.47 9.98
C THR A 56 3.84 22.19 8.51
N GLN A 57 4.64 21.37 7.83
CA GLN A 57 4.39 20.99 6.42
C GLN A 57 3.09 20.18 6.27
N TRP A 58 2.73 19.36 7.25
CA TRP A 58 1.48 18.63 7.25
C TRP A 58 0.26 19.55 7.32
N LYS A 59 0.34 20.68 8.05
CA LYS A 59 -0.77 21.65 8.13
C LYS A 59 -1.09 22.26 6.76
N GLU A 60 -0.06 22.56 5.97
CA GLU A 60 -0.20 23.08 4.62
C GLU A 60 -0.78 21.99 3.68
N GLN A 61 -0.16 20.80 3.67
CA GLN A 61 -0.62 19.68 2.85
C GLN A 61 -2.04 19.24 3.20
N ALA A 62 -2.39 19.18 4.48
CA ALA A 62 -3.73 18.79 4.90
C ALA A 62 -4.80 19.75 4.38
N ARG A 63 -4.53 21.07 4.42
CA ARG A 63 -5.43 22.08 3.85
C ARG A 63 -5.56 21.93 2.35
N ASP A 64 -4.43 21.80 1.65
CA ASP A 64 -4.40 21.80 0.17
C ASP A 64 -5.00 20.51 -0.40
N LEU A 65 -4.88 19.38 0.31
CA LEU A 65 -5.42 18.08 -0.07
C LEU A 65 -6.79 17.76 0.56
N GLY A 66 -7.36 18.67 1.37
CA GLY A 66 -8.65 18.48 2.02
C GLY A 66 -8.66 17.34 3.04
N LEU A 67 -7.55 17.15 3.78
CA LEU A 67 -7.47 16.20 4.88
C LEU A 67 -8.01 16.83 6.17
N VAL A 68 -8.79 16.07 6.93
CA VAL A 68 -9.24 16.49 8.26
C VAL A 68 -8.15 16.20 9.28
N MET A 69 -7.63 17.25 9.92
CA MET A 69 -6.61 17.12 10.95
C MET A 69 -7.21 16.76 12.30
N HIS A 70 -6.77 15.67 12.90
CA HIS A 70 -7.14 15.25 14.25
C HIS A 70 -5.99 15.54 15.21
N GLN A 71 -6.24 16.44 16.18
CA GLN A 71 -5.26 16.77 17.22
C GLN A 71 -5.09 15.61 18.18
N GLN A 72 -3.86 15.22 18.40
CA GLN A 72 -3.48 14.26 19.42
C GLN A 72 -2.49 14.95 20.37
N SER A 73 -2.98 15.31 21.56
CA SER A 73 -2.13 15.93 22.57
C SER A 73 -1.45 14.86 23.40
N ALA A 74 -0.13 14.78 23.29
CA ALA A 74 0.66 13.95 24.19
C ALA A 74 0.64 14.56 25.61
N ASN A 75 -0.22 14.03 26.49
CA ASN A 75 -0.23 14.43 27.93
C ASN A 75 1.06 14.04 28.67
N THR A 76 1.95 13.28 28.03
CA THR A 76 3.26 12.89 28.56
C THR A 76 4.22 12.71 27.38
N LYS A 77 5.39 13.37 27.40
CA LYS A 77 6.44 13.19 26.39
C LYS A 77 6.77 11.70 26.21
N GLY A 78 6.64 11.18 24.97
CA GLY A 78 7.05 9.82 24.63
C GLY A 78 5.97 8.73 24.82
N LYS A 79 4.68 9.05 24.90
CA LYS A 79 3.60 8.06 24.88
C LYS A 79 2.78 8.21 23.60
N ASN A 80 2.37 7.05 23.01
CA ASN A 80 1.61 6.82 21.78
C ASN A 80 0.18 7.45 21.80
N ALA A 81 0.07 8.75 22.05
CA ALA A 81 -1.22 9.42 22.14
C ALA A 81 -1.89 9.58 20.77
N SER A 82 -1.09 9.80 19.72
CA SER A 82 -1.52 9.85 18.32
C SER A 82 -2.11 8.51 17.88
N ASP A 83 -1.49 7.41 18.28
CA ASP A 83 -1.90 6.06 17.90
C ASP A 83 -3.24 5.67 18.50
N ILE A 84 -3.44 6.00 19.79
CA ILE A 84 -4.71 5.72 20.50
C ILE A 84 -5.89 6.45 19.83
N GLY A 85 -5.70 7.73 19.47
CA GLY A 85 -6.75 8.49 18.83
C GLY A 85 -7.10 8.00 17.44
N LEU A 86 -6.09 7.63 16.64
CA LEU A 86 -6.30 6.98 15.34
C LEU A 86 -7.08 5.68 15.51
N VAL A 87 -6.72 4.84 16.49
CA VAL A 87 -7.38 3.56 16.76
C VAL A 87 -8.85 3.76 17.17
N ILE A 88 -9.14 4.69 18.09
CA ILE A 88 -10.51 4.97 18.51
C ILE A 88 -11.35 5.43 17.31
N ASP A 89 -10.83 6.37 16.55
CA ASP A 89 -11.52 6.94 15.40
C ASP A 89 -11.73 5.89 14.29
N ALA A 90 -10.75 5.01 14.07
CA ALA A 90 -10.89 3.88 13.15
C ALA A 90 -12.04 2.95 13.59
N MET A 91 -12.15 2.65 14.88
CA MET A 91 -13.23 1.81 15.42
C MET A 91 -14.60 2.49 15.28
N ASP A 92 -14.69 3.81 15.49
CA ASP A 92 -15.93 4.56 15.27
C ASP A 92 -16.37 4.52 13.79
N ILE A 93 -15.43 4.69 12.86
CA ILE A 93 -15.69 4.59 11.42
C ILE A 93 -16.12 3.18 11.03
N LEU A 94 -15.47 2.15 11.60
CA LEU A 94 -15.81 0.75 11.38
C LEU A 94 -17.25 0.46 11.79
N HIS A 95 -17.63 0.85 13.03
CA HIS A 95 -18.98 0.63 13.54
C HIS A 95 -20.06 1.48 12.83
N ALA A 96 -19.68 2.61 12.26
CA ALA A 96 -20.60 3.41 11.45
C ALA A 96 -21.03 2.71 10.14
N GLY A 97 -20.28 1.70 9.67
CA GLY A 97 -20.61 0.85 8.51
C GLY A 97 -20.75 1.60 7.19
N LYS A 98 -20.03 2.73 7.02
CA LYS A 98 -20.17 3.62 5.83
C LYS A 98 -19.04 3.46 4.82
N VAL A 99 -18.06 2.63 5.09
CA VAL A 99 -16.88 2.39 4.23
C VAL A 99 -16.75 0.91 3.89
N ASP A 100 -16.13 0.64 2.77
CA ASP A 100 -15.92 -0.72 2.25
C ASP A 100 -14.51 -1.23 2.60
N GLY A 101 -13.62 -0.34 3.05
CA GLY A 101 -12.26 -0.68 3.47
C GLY A 101 -11.51 0.48 4.11
N PHE A 102 -10.33 0.16 4.64
CA PHE A 102 -9.44 1.09 5.30
C PHE A 102 -8.09 1.16 4.59
N VAL A 103 -7.50 2.36 4.57
CA VAL A 103 -6.10 2.58 4.23
C VAL A 103 -5.40 3.13 5.46
N LEU A 104 -4.46 2.35 5.98
CA LEU A 104 -3.62 2.73 7.12
C LEU A 104 -2.25 3.18 6.58
N VAL A 105 -1.94 4.46 6.77
CA VAL A 105 -0.69 5.05 6.28
C VAL A 105 0.23 5.28 7.47
N SER A 106 1.01 4.27 7.78
CA SER A 106 2.00 4.27 8.87
C SER A 106 2.99 3.10 8.71
N SER A 107 4.15 3.22 9.32
CA SER A 107 5.16 2.16 9.44
C SER A 107 5.21 1.56 10.86
N ASP A 108 4.26 1.92 11.73
CA ASP A 108 4.26 1.47 13.12
C ASP A 108 3.55 0.12 13.28
N SER A 109 4.25 -0.83 13.92
CA SER A 109 3.71 -2.17 14.23
C SER A 109 2.53 -2.15 15.21
N ASP A 110 2.34 -1.08 15.97
CA ASP A 110 1.26 -0.98 16.95
C ASP A 110 -0.12 -1.01 16.28
N PHE A 111 -0.20 -0.63 15.01
CA PHE A 111 -1.40 -0.74 14.19
C PHE A 111 -1.72 -2.16 13.68
N THR A 112 -0.84 -3.16 13.93
CA THR A 112 -1.09 -4.56 13.54
C THR A 112 -2.41 -5.11 14.10
N ARG A 113 -2.72 -4.81 15.38
CA ARG A 113 -3.97 -5.25 16.01
C ARG A 113 -5.19 -4.54 15.44
N LEU A 114 -5.08 -3.26 15.11
CA LEU A 114 -6.14 -2.51 14.43
C LEU A 114 -6.44 -3.12 13.06
N ALA A 115 -5.41 -3.39 12.25
CA ALA A 115 -5.56 -4.02 10.94
C ALA A 115 -6.24 -5.40 11.04
N SER A 116 -5.83 -6.23 12.02
CA SER A 116 -6.48 -7.53 12.29
C SER A 116 -7.96 -7.36 12.62
N ARG A 117 -8.29 -6.40 13.51
CA ARG A 117 -9.66 -6.17 13.97
C ARG A 117 -10.58 -5.72 12.84
N ILE A 118 -10.10 -4.84 11.96
CA ILE A 118 -10.87 -4.39 10.79
C ILE A 118 -11.13 -5.58 9.85
N ARG A 119 -10.14 -6.44 9.65
CA ARG A 119 -10.29 -7.65 8.81
C ARG A 119 -11.24 -8.68 9.41
N GLU A 120 -11.26 -8.84 10.73
CA GLU A 120 -12.22 -9.70 11.44
C GLU A 120 -13.66 -9.28 11.18
N ASP A 121 -13.92 -7.99 10.99
CA ASP A 121 -15.24 -7.45 10.59
C ASP A 121 -15.53 -7.59 9.08
N GLY A 122 -14.62 -8.23 8.33
CA GLY A 122 -14.81 -8.52 6.91
C GLY A 122 -14.43 -7.36 5.97
N LEU A 123 -13.87 -6.26 6.46
CA LEU A 123 -13.44 -5.14 5.63
C LEU A 123 -12.00 -5.32 5.14
N GLN A 124 -11.71 -4.70 4.01
CA GLN A 124 -10.36 -4.70 3.43
C GLN A 124 -9.45 -3.71 4.14
N VAL A 125 -8.20 -4.09 4.35
CA VAL A 125 -7.15 -3.22 4.88
C VAL A 125 -6.01 -3.12 3.88
N ILE A 126 -5.73 -1.91 3.43
CA ILE A 126 -4.55 -1.56 2.63
C ILE A 126 -3.57 -0.84 3.58
N GLY A 127 -2.37 -1.37 3.72
CA GLY A 127 -1.28 -0.69 4.41
C GLY A 127 -0.43 0.11 3.42
N ILE A 128 0.01 1.29 3.82
CA ILE A 128 1.00 2.08 3.09
C ILE A 128 2.06 2.51 4.10
N GLY A 129 3.31 2.13 3.87
CA GLY A 129 4.40 2.44 4.79
C GLY A 129 5.76 2.32 4.12
N GLU A 130 6.82 2.64 4.86
CA GLU A 130 8.19 2.55 4.38
C GLU A 130 8.71 1.09 4.39
N ALA A 131 9.82 0.83 3.68
CA ALA A 131 10.45 -0.49 3.62
C ALA A 131 10.85 -1.05 4.98
N LYS A 132 11.09 -0.18 5.98
CA LYS A 132 11.38 -0.56 7.37
C LYS A 132 10.18 -1.09 8.15
N THR A 133 8.97 -1.00 7.61
CA THR A 133 7.73 -1.45 8.27
C THR A 133 7.84 -2.93 8.65
N PRO A 134 7.56 -3.30 9.91
CA PRO A 134 7.65 -4.69 10.36
C PRO A 134 6.74 -5.63 9.55
N GLU A 135 7.22 -6.83 9.32
CA GLU A 135 6.52 -7.87 8.55
C GLU A 135 5.14 -8.20 9.13
N SER A 136 4.98 -8.09 10.46
CA SER A 136 3.70 -8.31 11.15
C SER A 136 2.60 -7.39 10.62
N LEU A 137 2.88 -6.09 10.44
CA LEU A 137 1.91 -5.15 9.89
C LEU A 137 1.70 -5.38 8.39
N ARG A 138 2.78 -5.65 7.64
CA ARG A 138 2.68 -5.89 6.19
C ARG A 138 1.82 -7.11 5.87
N LYS A 139 2.02 -8.23 6.58
CA LYS A 139 1.30 -9.50 6.35
C LYS A 139 -0.14 -9.51 6.82
N VAL A 140 -0.48 -8.70 7.82
CA VAL A 140 -1.88 -8.61 8.29
C VAL A 140 -2.78 -7.85 7.32
N CYS A 141 -2.24 -6.97 6.49
CA CYS A 141 -2.99 -6.25 5.47
C CYS A 141 -3.43 -7.18 4.32
N ASN A 142 -4.52 -6.85 3.63
CA ASN A 142 -4.89 -7.51 2.37
C ASN A 142 -3.94 -7.10 1.23
N ARG A 143 -3.42 -5.88 1.31
CA ARG A 143 -2.39 -5.34 0.43
C ARG A 143 -1.49 -4.40 1.22
N PHE A 144 -0.20 -4.39 0.91
CA PHE A 144 0.74 -3.43 1.49
C PHE A 144 1.56 -2.78 0.37
N VAL A 145 1.61 -1.44 0.36
CA VAL A 145 2.34 -0.67 -0.64
C VAL A 145 3.48 0.08 0.03
N LEU A 146 4.67 -0.04 -0.53
CA LEU A 146 5.84 0.69 -0.06
C LEU A 146 5.81 2.13 -0.58
N ILE A 147 6.00 3.10 0.31
CA ILE A 147 6.08 4.53 -0.05
C ILE A 147 7.19 4.76 -1.08
N GLU A 148 8.29 4.03 -0.99
CA GLU A 148 9.41 4.10 -1.92
C GLU A 148 8.98 3.74 -3.36
N ASN A 149 8.05 2.82 -3.53
CA ASN A 149 7.51 2.46 -4.84
C ASN A 149 6.59 3.54 -5.41
N ILE A 150 5.86 4.25 -4.53
CA ILE A 150 4.97 5.36 -4.92
C ILE A 150 5.81 6.54 -5.42
N VAL A 151 6.80 6.96 -4.63
CA VAL A 151 7.63 8.13 -4.93
C VAL A 151 8.51 7.91 -6.16
N SER A 152 9.06 6.70 -6.34
CA SER A 152 9.89 6.37 -7.52
C SER A 152 9.11 6.34 -8.84
N GLY A 153 7.79 6.25 -8.81
CA GLY A 153 6.92 6.19 -9.99
C GLY A 153 6.46 7.57 -10.49
N SER A 154 6.66 8.61 -9.69
CA SER A 154 6.20 9.98 -10.00
C SER A 154 7.24 10.84 -10.76
N ASP A 155 8.41 10.30 -11.09
CA ASP A 155 9.40 11.01 -11.92
C ASP A 155 8.98 11.07 -13.39
N THR A 156 8.08 12.02 -13.70
CA THR A 156 8.06 12.66 -15.02
C THR A 156 9.32 13.53 -15.13
N PRO A 157 10.07 13.53 -16.26
CA PRO A 157 11.34 14.23 -16.34
C PRO A 157 11.15 15.74 -16.37
N THR A 158 11.21 16.39 -15.21
CA THR A 158 11.31 17.84 -15.10
C THR A 158 12.65 18.15 -14.42
N GLN A 159 13.58 18.66 -15.22
CA GLN A 159 14.84 19.37 -14.98
C GLN A 159 15.55 19.22 -13.61
N PRO A 160 16.89 19.06 -13.61
CA PRO A 160 17.68 18.91 -12.40
C PRO A 160 17.73 20.22 -11.62
N LYS A 161 17.09 20.32 -10.47
CA LYS A 161 17.36 21.35 -9.48
C LYS A 161 18.45 20.83 -8.53
N SER A 162 19.62 21.45 -8.61
CA SER A 162 20.73 21.29 -7.69
C SER A 162 20.32 21.64 -6.25
N GLY A 163 20.44 20.68 -5.34
CA GLY A 163 20.24 20.90 -3.90
C GLY A 163 20.40 19.58 -3.15
N ARG A 164 21.55 19.42 -2.49
CA ARG A 164 21.87 18.29 -1.61
C ARG A 164 20.81 18.14 -0.52
N THR A 165 20.06 17.08 -0.58
CA THR A 165 19.43 16.41 0.59
C THR A 165 19.25 14.94 0.21
N SER A 166 19.55 14.04 1.13
CA SER A 166 19.57 12.59 0.99
C SER A 166 18.28 12.05 0.37
N ASP A 167 18.26 11.93 -0.95
CA ASP A 167 17.24 11.14 -1.67
C ASP A 167 17.43 9.68 -1.26
N VAL A 168 16.43 9.15 -0.56
CA VAL A 168 16.26 7.71 -0.39
C VAL A 168 15.87 7.18 -1.77
N GLN A 169 16.86 6.97 -2.63
CA GLN A 169 16.66 6.19 -3.86
C GLN A 169 16.26 4.79 -3.40
N ALA A 170 15.02 4.40 -3.72
CA ALA A 170 14.57 3.03 -3.50
C ALA A 170 15.53 2.10 -4.25
N VAL A 171 16.35 1.38 -3.49
CA VAL A 171 17.23 0.34 -4.05
C VAL A 171 16.32 -0.74 -4.60
N LYS A 172 16.15 -0.75 -5.92
CA LYS A 172 15.34 -1.77 -6.60
C LYS A 172 16.00 -3.14 -6.42
N GLU A 173 15.20 -4.09 -5.98
CA GLU A 173 15.63 -5.47 -5.84
C GLU A 173 15.85 -6.13 -7.21
N PRO A 174 16.82 -7.05 -7.35
CA PRO A 174 16.99 -7.81 -8.58
C PRO A 174 15.71 -8.61 -8.91
N PRO A 175 15.27 -8.65 -10.20
CA PRO A 175 14.08 -9.39 -10.63
C PRO A 175 14.06 -10.87 -10.19
N LEU A 176 15.23 -11.51 -10.11
CA LEU A 176 15.36 -12.91 -9.68
C LEU A 176 14.84 -13.16 -8.25
N LYS A 177 14.87 -12.16 -7.38
CA LYS A 177 14.32 -12.29 -6.01
C LYS A 177 12.79 -12.41 -5.98
N ALA A 178 12.10 -12.11 -7.08
CA ALA A 178 10.66 -12.31 -7.20
C ALA A 178 10.27 -13.78 -7.44
N ILE A 179 11.22 -14.63 -7.90
CA ILE A 179 10.95 -16.04 -8.27
C ILE A 179 10.24 -16.83 -7.16
N PRO A 180 10.69 -16.83 -5.89
CA PRO A 180 10.04 -17.60 -4.83
C PRO A 180 8.56 -17.25 -4.67
N PHE A 181 8.20 -15.97 -4.71
CA PHE A 181 6.82 -15.49 -4.55
C PHE A 181 5.92 -15.94 -5.71
N ILE A 182 6.48 -15.92 -6.94
CA ILE A 182 5.77 -16.35 -8.16
C ILE A 182 5.52 -17.86 -8.12
N LEU A 183 6.54 -18.66 -7.78
CA LEU A 183 6.43 -20.11 -7.68
C LEU A 183 5.47 -20.55 -6.57
N ASP A 184 5.47 -19.85 -5.45
CA ASP A 184 4.58 -20.11 -4.33
C ASP A 184 3.11 -19.94 -4.76
N ALA A 185 2.83 -18.87 -5.50
CA ALA A 185 1.52 -18.60 -6.05
C ALA A 185 1.11 -19.62 -7.12
N MET A 186 2.01 -20.03 -8.02
CA MET A 186 1.75 -21.08 -9.01
C MET A 186 1.36 -22.40 -8.34
N LYS A 187 2.14 -22.84 -7.34
CA LYS A 187 1.83 -24.04 -6.54
C LYS A 187 0.49 -23.95 -5.81
N LYS A 188 0.11 -22.75 -5.35
CA LYS A 188 -1.16 -22.53 -4.66
C LYS A 188 -2.36 -22.61 -5.61
N ILE A 189 -2.18 -22.21 -6.85
CA ILE A 189 -3.25 -22.28 -7.87
C ILE A 189 -3.47 -23.75 -8.26
N ASP A 190 -2.45 -24.40 -8.79
CA ASP A 190 -2.45 -25.79 -9.19
C ASP A 190 -0.99 -26.21 -9.47
N PRO A 191 -0.42 -27.15 -8.69
CA PRO A 191 0.98 -27.58 -8.85
C PRO A 191 1.21 -28.37 -10.15
N ASP A 192 0.17 -28.94 -10.75
CA ASP A 192 0.26 -29.80 -11.94
C ASP A 192 -0.09 -29.04 -13.24
N GLN A 193 -0.36 -27.73 -13.15
CA GLN A 193 -0.69 -26.90 -14.29
C GLN A 193 0.56 -26.31 -14.94
N ASP A 194 0.68 -26.43 -16.28
CA ASP A 194 1.80 -25.84 -17.04
C ASP A 194 1.62 -24.35 -17.31
N ASP A 195 0.38 -23.91 -17.60
CA ASP A 195 0.08 -22.56 -18.08
C ASP A 195 -0.88 -21.84 -17.14
N TYR A 196 -0.45 -20.73 -16.54
CA TYR A 196 -1.25 -19.95 -15.60
C TYR A 196 -1.77 -18.67 -16.25
N SER A 197 -3.02 -18.29 -16.01
CA SER A 197 -3.54 -16.98 -16.37
C SER A 197 -2.76 -15.88 -15.59
N LEU A 198 -2.24 -14.88 -16.31
CA LEU A 198 -1.50 -13.77 -15.67
C LEU A 198 -2.33 -13.04 -14.60
N GLY A 199 -3.64 -12.84 -14.85
CA GLY A 199 -4.55 -12.21 -13.89
C GLY A 199 -4.73 -13.04 -12.62
N HIS A 200 -4.97 -14.34 -12.76
CA HIS A 200 -5.14 -15.25 -11.63
C HIS A 200 -3.83 -15.41 -10.83
N LEU A 201 -2.69 -15.48 -11.53
CA LEU A 201 -1.39 -15.51 -10.89
C LEU A 201 -1.14 -14.24 -10.06
N GLY A 202 -1.45 -13.05 -10.62
CA GLY A 202 -1.31 -11.79 -9.90
C GLY A 202 -2.17 -11.72 -8.64
N GLN A 203 -3.41 -12.23 -8.71
CA GLN A 203 -4.30 -12.32 -7.54
C GLN A 203 -3.73 -13.27 -6.49
N ALA A 204 -3.28 -14.46 -6.88
CA ALA A 204 -2.71 -15.44 -5.96
C ALA A 204 -1.44 -14.91 -5.28
N ILE A 205 -0.56 -14.20 -6.03
CA ILE A 205 0.62 -13.56 -5.45
C ILE A 205 0.21 -12.54 -4.38
N THR A 206 -0.73 -11.65 -4.68
CA THR A 206 -1.17 -10.61 -3.72
C THR A 206 -1.82 -11.21 -2.48
N GLN A 207 -2.58 -12.31 -2.62
CA GLN A 207 -3.21 -13.00 -1.50
C GLN A 207 -2.18 -13.68 -0.57
N LEU A 208 -1.13 -14.26 -1.12
CA LEU A 208 -0.08 -14.94 -0.34
C LEU A 208 0.96 -13.96 0.20
N HIS A 209 1.27 -12.93 -0.57
CA HIS A 209 2.31 -11.96 -0.31
C HIS A 209 1.74 -10.54 -0.50
N PRO A 210 1.04 -9.99 0.52
CA PRO A 210 0.35 -8.70 0.39
C PRO A 210 1.27 -7.53 0.05
N ASP A 211 2.55 -7.63 0.38
CA ASP A 211 3.59 -6.63 0.13
C ASP A 211 4.36 -6.85 -1.19
N PHE A 212 3.96 -7.84 -2.00
CA PHE A 212 4.55 -8.05 -3.33
C PHE A 212 4.11 -6.93 -4.28
N ASP A 213 5.09 -6.24 -4.85
CA ASP A 213 4.89 -5.20 -5.86
C ASP A 213 5.96 -5.32 -6.96
N PRO A 214 5.60 -5.45 -8.24
CA PRO A 214 6.57 -5.47 -9.34
C PRO A 214 7.50 -4.26 -9.38
N ARG A 215 7.06 -3.11 -8.85
CA ARG A 215 7.86 -1.87 -8.78
C ARG A 215 9.09 -2.04 -7.88
N THR A 216 9.01 -2.85 -6.84
CA THR A 216 10.16 -3.23 -5.99
C THR A 216 11.28 -3.87 -6.79
N TYR A 217 10.93 -4.62 -7.85
CA TYR A 217 11.85 -5.32 -8.74
C TYR A 217 12.12 -4.54 -10.05
N GLY A 218 11.84 -3.25 -10.06
CA GLY A 218 12.12 -2.38 -11.22
C GLY A 218 11.23 -2.59 -12.43
N SER A 219 9.98 -3.05 -12.22
CA SER A 219 9.00 -3.24 -13.30
C SER A 219 7.67 -2.63 -12.92
N SER A 220 7.01 -1.94 -13.86
CA SER A 220 5.71 -1.29 -13.61
C SER A 220 4.55 -2.30 -13.55
N ARG A 221 4.70 -3.46 -14.18
CA ARG A 221 3.67 -4.51 -14.27
C ARG A 221 4.27 -5.89 -14.00
N LEU A 222 3.44 -6.81 -13.51
CA LEU A 222 3.82 -8.21 -13.32
C LEU A 222 4.28 -8.86 -14.64
N SER A 223 3.60 -8.58 -15.76
CA SER A 223 4.01 -9.06 -17.08
C SER A 223 5.43 -8.64 -17.48
N ASP A 224 5.81 -7.40 -17.13
CA ASP A 224 7.12 -6.86 -17.48
C ASP A 224 8.21 -7.44 -16.58
N LEU A 225 7.88 -7.70 -15.31
CA LEU A 225 8.76 -8.39 -14.38
C LEU A 225 9.02 -9.83 -14.84
N LEU A 226 7.98 -10.58 -15.19
CA LEU A 226 8.08 -11.96 -15.65
C LEU A 226 8.93 -12.08 -16.93
N ARG A 227 8.78 -11.15 -17.87
CA ARG A 227 9.60 -11.13 -19.10
C ARG A 227 11.08 -10.86 -18.86
N LYS A 228 11.45 -10.20 -17.74
CA LYS A 228 12.84 -9.99 -17.34
C LYS A 228 13.48 -11.21 -16.70
N ILE A 229 12.67 -12.20 -16.31
CA ILE A 229 13.14 -13.42 -15.66
C ILE A 229 13.13 -14.55 -16.69
N GLU A 230 14.29 -15.00 -17.14
CA GLU A 230 14.44 -16.00 -18.21
C GLU A 230 13.69 -17.31 -17.95
N ARG A 231 13.45 -17.65 -16.65
CA ARG A 231 12.73 -18.84 -16.23
C ARG A 231 11.27 -18.84 -16.69
N PHE A 232 10.65 -17.67 -16.82
CA PHE A 232 9.23 -17.58 -17.17
C PHE A 232 9.03 -17.19 -18.63
N GLU A 233 8.02 -17.79 -19.25
CA GLU A 233 7.54 -17.43 -20.58
C GLU A 233 6.17 -16.75 -20.46
N VAL A 234 6.04 -15.55 -21.02
CA VAL A 234 4.77 -14.81 -21.08
C VAL A 234 4.29 -14.78 -22.51
N PHE A 235 3.16 -15.40 -22.76
CA PHE A 235 2.58 -15.52 -24.10
C PHE A 235 1.07 -15.24 -24.10
N THR A 236 0.49 -15.05 -25.30
CA THR A 236 -0.94 -14.80 -25.46
C THR A 236 -1.59 -16.04 -26.07
N GLN A 237 -2.67 -16.53 -25.45
CA GLN A 237 -3.48 -17.61 -25.97
C GLN A 237 -4.94 -17.15 -26.06
N GLY A 238 -5.44 -16.97 -27.26
CA GLY A 238 -6.75 -16.31 -27.48
C GLY A 238 -6.73 -14.87 -26.98
N SER A 239 -7.68 -14.51 -26.14
CA SER A 239 -7.79 -13.19 -25.49
C SER A 239 -7.05 -13.08 -24.16
N SER A 240 -6.42 -14.15 -23.68
CA SER A 240 -5.80 -14.22 -22.36
C SER A 240 -4.29 -14.24 -22.43
N VAL A 241 -3.64 -13.48 -21.53
CA VAL A 241 -2.20 -13.54 -21.31
C VAL A 241 -1.91 -14.65 -20.31
N LYS A 242 -1.01 -15.54 -20.68
CA LYS A 242 -0.57 -16.68 -19.86
C LYS A 242 0.88 -16.64 -19.53
N VAL A 243 1.24 -17.39 -18.51
CA VAL A 243 2.61 -17.54 -17.99
C VAL A 243 2.90 -19.02 -17.81
N ARG A 244 4.10 -19.44 -18.24
CA ARG A 244 4.62 -20.80 -18.05
C ARG A 244 5.96 -20.74 -17.32
N ASP A 245 6.18 -21.68 -16.40
CA ASP A 245 7.51 -21.98 -15.86
C ASP A 245 8.23 -22.90 -16.85
N LYS A 246 9.45 -22.54 -17.27
CA LYS A 246 10.28 -23.31 -18.22
C LYS A 246 11.25 -24.26 -17.53
N ALA A 247 11.28 -24.29 -16.18
CA ALA A 247 12.18 -25.14 -15.43
C ALA A 247 11.59 -26.52 -15.16
#